data_9b365aebaca67df9d81611bef6399b97
#
_entry.id   9b365aebaca67df9d81611bef6399b97
#
_cell.length_a   1.000
_cell.length_b   1.000
_cell.length_c   1.000
_cell.angle_alpha   90.00
_cell.angle_beta   90.00
_cell.angle_gamma   90.00
#
_symmetry.space_group_name_H-M   'P 1'
#
loop_
_entity.id
_entity.type
_entity.pdbx_description
1 polymer ?
#
loop_
_entity_poly.entity_id
_entity_poly.type
_entity_poly.pdbx_seq_one_letter_code
_entity_poly.pdbx_strand_id
1 'polypeptide(L)'
;MVVRSSDNLGISVYDDFFPIDIQKEIFHKLMTSHAWSYTGGGEISKFWHVDELEKDEYFSSFLYDKICQKLNITFRGFERIYANGQTACQHGTPHTDDGDMTFLYYPNFEWDLTWDGNLFFCNEDEIIQTVNYKPNRAVLFPTNIVHYADAPSRFFKGLRISLAYKLWN
;
A
#
# COMPACT_ATOMS: atom_id res chain seq x y z
N MET A 1 14.35 3.96 -11.45
CA MET A 1 13.84 3.82 -10.07
C MET A 1 14.52 4.88 -9.22
N VAL A 2 13.78 5.82 -8.64
CA VAL A 2 14.30 6.82 -7.69
C VAL A 2 14.03 6.28 -6.29
N VAL A 3 15.07 6.01 -5.54
CA VAL A 3 14.97 5.61 -4.12
C VAL A 3 15.12 6.86 -3.28
N ARG A 4 14.13 7.13 -2.43
CA ARG A 4 14.24 8.14 -1.36
C ARG A 4 14.16 7.40 -0.03
N SER A 5 15.22 7.42 0.74
CA SER A 5 15.28 6.82 2.07
C SER A 5 15.29 7.94 3.11
N SER A 6 14.50 7.81 4.17
CA SER A 6 14.71 8.55 5.39
C SER A 6 15.53 7.65 6.33
N ASP A 7 16.82 7.87 6.39
CA ASP A 7 17.78 7.00 7.08
C ASP A 7 17.44 6.74 8.56
N ASN A 8 16.70 7.66 9.20
CA ASN A 8 16.37 7.57 10.62
C ASN A 8 15.14 6.68 10.94
N LEU A 9 14.25 6.43 9.97
CA LEU A 9 13.00 5.70 10.20
C LEU A 9 12.92 4.36 9.46
N GLY A 10 13.91 4.04 8.61
CA GLY A 10 13.88 2.84 7.79
C GLY A 10 12.78 2.82 6.72
N ILE A 11 12.23 4.00 6.37
CA ILE A 11 11.19 4.12 5.34
C ILE A 11 11.87 4.34 3.99
N SER A 12 11.58 3.46 3.03
CA SER A 12 12.10 3.54 1.66
C SER A 12 10.96 3.73 0.66
N VAL A 13 11.12 4.67 -0.27
CA VAL A 13 10.14 5.00 -1.31
C VAL A 13 10.74 4.75 -2.69
N TYR A 14 10.05 3.99 -3.51
CA TYR A 14 10.49 3.59 -4.83
C TYR A 14 9.47 4.06 -5.87
N ASP A 15 9.88 4.97 -6.77
CA ASP A 15 9.07 5.38 -7.91
C ASP A 15 9.31 4.48 -9.12
N ASP A 16 8.28 4.33 -9.98
CA ASP A 16 8.32 3.49 -11.17
C ASP A 16 8.75 2.05 -10.83
N PHE A 17 8.07 1.49 -9.82
CA PHE A 17 8.49 0.23 -9.19
C PHE A 17 8.36 -0.96 -10.12
N PHE A 18 7.22 -1.14 -10.78
CA PHE A 18 7.02 -2.20 -11.76
C PHE A 18 7.03 -1.70 -13.21
N PRO A 19 7.35 -2.57 -14.19
CA PRO A 19 7.02 -2.31 -15.59
C PRO A 19 5.51 -2.08 -15.77
N ILE A 20 5.16 -1.32 -16.80
CA ILE A 20 3.77 -0.89 -17.04
C ILE A 20 2.79 -2.06 -17.25
N ASP A 21 3.27 -3.17 -17.84
CA ASP A 21 2.47 -4.39 -18.04
C ASP A 21 2.08 -5.04 -16.69
N ILE A 22 3.03 -5.15 -15.76
CA ILE A 22 2.76 -5.67 -14.41
C ILE A 22 1.83 -4.72 -13.64
N GLN A 23 2.04 -3.40 -13.71
CA GLN A 23 1.12 -2.42 -13.09
C GLN A 23 -0.31 -2.59 -13.63
N LYS A 24 -0.47 -2.74 -14.95
CA LYS A 24 -1.77 -2.95 -15.59
C LYS A 24 -2.43 -4.22 -15.11
N GLU A 25 -1.68 -5.29 -14.99
CA GLU A 25 -2.21 -6.58 -14.55
C GLU A 25 -2.67 -6.53 -13.10
N ILE A 26 -1.86 -5.94 -12.18
CA ILE A 26 -2.24 -5.74 -10.77
C ILE A 26 -3.53 -4.91 -10.68
N PHE A 27 -3.57 -3.76 -11.35
CA PHE A 27 -4.73 -2.89 -11.34
C PHE A 27 -5.98 -3.59 -11.87
N HIS A 28 -5.86 -4.28 -13.00
CA HIS A 28 -6.97 -5.02 -13.60
C HIS A 28 -7.49 -6.12 -12.67
N LYS A 29 -6.62 -6.96 -12.12
CA LYS A 29 -7.01 -8.02 -11.18
C LYS A 29 -7.75 -7.46 -9.97
N LEU A 30 -7.27 -6.35 -9.39
CA LEU A 30 -7.92 -5.72 -8.24
C LEU A 30 -9.25 -5.07 -8.64
N MET A 31 -9.31 -4.31 -9.73
CA MET A 31 -10.55 -3.62 -10.16
C MET A 31 -11.66 -4.57 -10.61
N THR A 32 -11.32 -5.75 -11.11
CA THR A 32 -12.30 -6.77 -11.53
C THR A 32 -12.60 -7.82 -10.46
N SER A 33 -11.96 -7.72 -9.29
CA SER A 33 -12.21 -8.64 -8.19
C SER A 33 -13.63 -8.50 -7.66
N HIS A 34 -14.29 -9.63 -7.45
CA HIS A 34 -15.60 -9.71 -6.76
C HIS A 34 -15.46 -9.83 -5.23
N ALA A 35 -14.22 -9.88 -4.72
CA ALA A 35 -13.95 -10.07 -3.30
C ALA A 35 -13.94 -8.75 -2.49
N TRP A 36 -14.15 -7.60 -3.12
CA TRP A 36 -14.25 -6.33 -2.41
C TRP A 36 -15.39 -6.34 -1.41
N SER A 37 -15.09 -6.10 -0.15
CA SER A 37 -16.06 -5.94 0.94
C SER A 37 -15.85 -4.59 1.64
N TYR A 38 -16.93 -4.00 2.17
CA TYR A 38 -16.86 -2.74 2.93
C TYR A 38 -16.63 -3.02 4.42
N THR A 39 -15.51 -3.67 4.73
CA THR A 39 -15.16 -4.18 6.06
C THR A 39 -13.82 -3.68 6.58
N GLY A 40 -13.00 -3.07 5.72
CA GLY A 40 -11.69 -2.54 6.10
C GLY A 40 -11.78 -1.45 7.17
N GLY A 41 -10.70 -1.30 7.95
CA GLY A 41 -10.63 -0.36 9.07
C GLY A 41 -11.28 -0.86 10.35
N GLY A 42 -11.27 -0.02 11.38
CA GLY A 42 -11.88 -0.32 12.68
C GLY A 42 -13.36 0.02 12.75
N GLU A 43 -13.91 0.13 13.95
CA GLU A 43 -15.31 0.50 14.17
C GLU A 43 -15.64 1.93 13.70
N ILE A 44 -14.65 2.82 13.77
CA ILE A 44 -14.81 4.26 13.49
C ILE A 44 -14.57 4.59 12.02
N SER A 45 -13.72 3.81 11.33
CA SER A 45 -13.33 4.04 9.96
C SER A 45 -13.64 2.81 9.11
N LYS A 46 -14.34 3.00 8.00
CA LYS A 46 -14.68 1.93 7.06
C LYS A 46 -14.20 2.29 5.67
N PHE A 47 -13.62 1.31 4.97
CA PHE A 47 -13.21 1.40 3.58
C PHE A 47 -13.31 0.03 2.90
N TRP A 48 -13.15 0.01 1.59
CA TRP A 48 -13.18 -1.23 0.81
C TRP A 48 -11.91 -2.04 1.04
N HIS A 49 -12.08 -3.36 1.14
CA HIS A 49 -11.00 -4.27 1.44
C HIS A 49 -11.14 -5.59 0.68
N VAL A 50 -10.02 -6.14 0.24
CA VAL A 50 -9.92 -7.51 -0.28
C VAL A 50 -8.88 -8.24 0.54
N ASP A 51 -9.31 -9.26 1.26
CA ASP A 51 -8.45 -10.15 2.03
C ASP A 51 -7.98 -11.34 1.20
N GLU A 52 -7.04 -12.08 1.76
CA GLU A 52 -6.63 -13.41 1.32
C GLU A 52 -6.10 -13.46 -0.13
N LEU A 53 -5.48 -12.37 -0.59
CA LEU A 53 -4.84 -12.34 -1.92
C LEU A 53 -3.69 -13.34 -2.04
N GLU A 54 -3.15 -13.84 -0.92
CA GLU A 54 -2.16 -14.91 -0.90
C GLU A 54 -2.70 -16.24 -1.43
N LYS A 55 -4.00 -16.43 -1.56
CA LYS A 55 -4.61 -17.60 -2.20
C LYS A 55 -4.51 -17.57 -3.74
N ASP A 56 -4.26 -16.42 -4.34
CA ASP A 56 -3.96 -16.29 -5.77
C ASP A 56 -2.44 -16.36 -5.97
N GLU A 57 -1.97 -17.37 -6.73
CA GLU A 57 -0.56 -17.58 -7.04
C GLU A 57 0.10 -16.38 -7.73
N TYR A 58 -0.68 -15.55 -8.40
CA TYR A 58 -0.17 -14.32 -8.97
C TYR A 58 0.40 -13.39 -7.90
N PHE A 59 -0.28 -13.21 -6.77
CA PHE A 59 0.19 -12.37 -5.67
C PHE A 59 1.18 -13.08 -4.77
N SER A 60 0.92 -14.34 -4.42
CA SER A 60 1.71 -15.07 -3.42
C SER A 60 3.03 -15.65 -3.95
N SER A 61 3.16 -15.84 -5.26
CA SER A 61 4.37 -16.38 -5.90
C SER A 61 4.95 -15.38 -6.89
N PHE A 62 4.29 -15.17 -8.03
CA PHE A 62 4.86 -14.35 -9.11
C PHE A 62 5.21 -12.92 -8.66
N LEU A 63 4.26 -12.21 -8.06
CA LEU A 63 4.47 -10.81 -7.67
C LEU A 63 5.39 -10.68 -6.47
N TYR A 64 5.28 -11.60 -5.50
CA TYR A 64 6.17 -11.67 -4.35
C TYR A 64 7.64 -11.83 -4.77
N ASP A 65 7.93 -12.76 -5.70
CA ASP A 65 9.27 -12.94 -6.23
C ASP A 65 9.80 -11.69 -6.94
N LYS A 66 8.93 -10.99 -7.70
CA LYS A 66 9.28 -9.73 -8.36
C LYS A 66 9.60 -8.62 -7.34
N ILE A 67 8.87 -8.56 -6.22
CA ILE A 67 9.14 -7.63 -5.12
C ILE A 67 10.52 -7.92 -4.53
N CYS A 68 10.79 -9.16 -4.14
CA CYS A 68 12.06 -9.58 -3.56
C CYS A 68 13.24 -9.27 -4.50
N GLN A 69 13.12 -9.63 -5.78
CA GLN A 69 14.14 -9.36 -6.79
C GLN A 69 14.39 -7.85 -6.96
N LYS A 70 13.33 -7.05 -7.03
CA LYS A 70 13.42 -5.60 -7.24
C LYS A 70 14.04 -4.87 -6.05
N LEU A 71 13.71 -5.30 -4.85
CA LEU A 71 14.27 -4.76 -3.61
C LEU A 71 15.69 -5.28 -3.32
N ASN A 72 16.09 -6.38 -3.96
CA ASN A 72 17.30 -7.14 -3.65
C ASN A 72 17.33 -7.59 -2.17
N ILE A 73 16.18 -8.03 -1.67
CA ILE A 73 15.97 -8.52 -0.30
C ILE A 73 15.37 -9.92 -0.38
N THR A 74 15.81 -10.80 0.50
CA THR A 74 15.19 -12.11 0.72
C THR A 74 14.42 -12.07 2.03
N PHE A 75 13.10 -12.07 1.94
CA PHE A 75 12.21 -12.21 3.08
C PHE A 75 11.98 -13.70 3.37
N ARG A 76 11.75 -14.05 4.63
CA ARG A 76 11.41 -15.43 5.04
C ARG A 76 10.00 -15.85 4.59
N GLY A 77 9.17 -14.89 4.20
CA GLY A 77 7.80 -15.08 3.74
C GLY A 77 6.95 -13.85 4.03
N PHE A 78 5.66 -14.07 4.02
CA PHE A 78 4.66 -13.03 4.34
C PHE A 78 3.63 -13.60 5.31
N GLU A 79 3.06 -12.74 6.15
CA GLU A 79 1.93 -13.05 7.03
C GLU A 79 0.62 -13.05 6.23
N ARG A 80 0.41 -12.01 5.43
CA ARG A 80 -0.80 -11.83 4.62
C ARG A 80 -0.57 -10.87 3.45
N ILE A 81 -1.41 -11.01 2.43
CA ILE A 81 -1.48 -10.13 1.27
C ILE A 81 -2.91 -9.65 1.11
N TYR A 82 -3.11 -8.34 1.00
CA TYR A 82 -4.44 -7.75 0.88
C TYR A 82 -4.42 -6.44 0.11
N ALA A 83 -5.59 -5.95 -0.29
CA ALA A 83 -5.73 -4.64 -0.89
C ALA A 83 -6.77 -3.79 -0.15
N ASN A 84 -6.46 -2.51 0.01
CA ASN A 84 -7.40 -1.50 0.49
C ASN A 84 -7.84 -0.61 -0.65
N GLY A 85 -9.12 -0.25 -0.64
CA GLY A 85 -9.74 0.69 -1.58
C GLY A 85 -10.46 1.79 -0.82
N GLN A 86 -10.11 3.05 -1.09
CA GLN A 86 -10.68 4.20 -0.41
C GLN A 86 -11.33 5.15 -1.42
N THR A 87 -12.51 5.65 -1.06
CA THR A 87 -13.15 6.81 -1.70
C THR A 87 -13.10 8.00 -0.76
N ALA A 88 -13.64 9.15 -1.18
CA ALA A 88 -13.63 10.36 -0.37
C ALA A 88 -14.19 10.12 1.05
N CYS A 89 -13.55 10.71 2.05
CA CYS A 89 -13.89 10.60 3.49
C CYS A 89 -13.64 9.23 4.14
N GLN A 90 -13.04 8.29 3.45
CA GLN A 90 -12.68 6.97 4.02
C GLN A 90 -11.24 6.98 4.54
N HIS A 91 -10.99 7.75 5.59
CA HIS A 91 -9.67 7.84 6.22
C HIS A 91 -9.34 6.55 6.97
N GLY A 92 -8.06 6.15 6.92
CA GLY A 92 -7.53 5.18 7.87
C GLY A 92 -7.33 5.80 9.25
N THR A 93 -7.23 4.97 10.29
CA THR A 93 -6.85 5.39 11.63
C THR A 93 -5.38 5.07 11.90
N PRO A 94 -4.66 5.86 12.73
CA PRO A 94 -3.30 5.53 13.12
C PRO A 94 -3.20 4.13 13.74
N HIS A 95 -2.28 3.31 13.24
CA HIS A 95 -2.05 1.94 13.70
C HIS A 95 -0.62 1.49 13.38
N THR A 96 -0.21 0.39 13.98
CA THR A 96 0.96 -0.40 13.61
C THR A 96 0.50 -1.66 12.87
N ASP A 97 1.42 -2.33 12.19
CA ASP A 97 1.13 -3.51 11.39
C ASP A 97 1.68 -4.80 12.02
N ASP A 98 1.27 -5.94 11.48
CA ASP A 98 1.83 -7.26 11.79
C ASP A 98 3.08 -7.54 10.94
N GLY A 99 3.89 -8.54 11.34
CA GLY A 99 5.14 -8.90 10.66
C GLY A 99 6.31 -7.99 11.04
N ASP A 100 7.37 -8.01 10.24
CA ASP A 100 8.57 -7.18 10.45
C ASP A 100 8.58 -5.94 9.55
N MET A 101 8.13 -6.10 8.29
CA MET A 101 8.10 -5.04 7.29
C MET A 101 6.76 -4.99 6.56
N THR A 102 6.30 -3.80 6.24
CA THR A 102 5.18 -3.58 5.32
C THR A 102 5.70 -3.09 3.98
N PHE A 103 5.30 -3.78 2.92
CA PHE A 103 5.44 -3.30 1.55
C PHE A 103 4.06 -2.85 1.05
N LEU A 104 3.95 -1.57 0.67
CA LEU A 104 2.76 -1.00 0.02
C LEU A 104 3.06 -0.66 -1.43
N TYR A 105 2.10 -0.93 -2.31
CA TYR A 105 2.18 -0.58 -3.73
C TYR A 105 0.90 0.13 -4.20
N TYR A 106 1.05 1.17 -5.02
CA TYR A 106 -0.04 2.00 -5.54
C TYR A 106 -0.25 1.73 -7.04
N PRO A 107 -1.25 0.91 -7.41
CA PRO A 107 -1.44 0.45 -8.78
C PRO A 107 -2.19 1.41 -9.72
N ASN A 108 -2.87 2.45 -9.20
CA ASN A 108 -3.59 3.41 -10.05
C ASN A 108 -2.68 4.01 -11.14
N PHE A 109 -3.25 4.40 -12.28
CA PHE A 109 -2.47 4.93 -13.42
C PHE A 109 -2.29 6.44 -13.37
N GLU A 110 -3.23 7.14 -12.79
CA GLU A 110 -3.27 8.60 -12.73
C GLU A 110 -3.50 9.04 -11.29
N TRP A 111 -2.86 10.14 -10.91
CA TRP A 111 -3.08 10.78 -9.63
C TRP A 111 -2.74 12.25 -9.71
N ASP A 112 -3.70 13.10 -9.38
CA ASP A 112 -3.50 14.54 -9.25
C ASP A 112 -3.15 14.91 -7.81
N LEU A 113 -2.29 15.89 -7.61
CA LEU A 113 -1.88 16.35 -6.27
C LEU A 113 -3.06 16.83 -5.40
N THR A 114 -4.12 17.32 -6.04
CA THR A 114 -5.34 17.78 -5.34
C THR A 114 -6.25 16.64 -4.88
N TRP A 115 -5.90 15.39 -5.23
CA TRP A 115 -6.67 14.21 -4.83
C TRP A 115 -6.26 13.65 -3.47
N ASP A 116 -5.25 14.21 -2.80
CA ASP A 116 -4.78 13.77 -1.47
C ASP A 116 -4.44 12.27 -1.41
N GLY A 117 -4.91 11.55 -0.41
CA GLY A 117 -4.71 10.11 -0.30
C GLY A 117 -3.31 9.70 0.12
N ASN A 118 -2.61 10.54 0.86
CA ASN A 118 -1.23 10.34 1.27
C ASN A 118 -1.10 9.29 2.38
N LEU A 119 0.09 8.73 2.53
CA LEU A 119 0.48 7.90 3.67
C LEU A 119 1.22 8.78 4.67
N PHE A 120 0.74 8.81 5.90
CA PHE A 120 1.34 9.53 7.01
C PHE A 120 1.99 8.56 7.99
N PHE A 121 3.18 8.89 8.43
CA PHE A 121 3.89 8.26 9.53
C PHE A 121 3.91 9.20 10.72
N CYS A 122 3.62 8.69 11.91
CA CYS A 122 3.38 9.49 13.10
C CYS A 122 4.23 9.00 14.27
N ASN A 123 4.48 9.91 15.21
CA ASN A 123 4.72 9.58 16.61
C ASN A 123 3.44 9.90 17.42
N GLU A 124 3.53 10.00 18.74
CA GLU A 124 2.38 10.23 19.61
C GLU A 124 1.68 11.58 19.35
N ASP A 125 2.40 12.60 18.90
CA ASP A 125 1.93 13.99 18.86
C ASP A 125 1.88 14.62 17.48
N GLU A 126 2.61 14.07 16.50
CA GLU A 126 2.79 14.73 15.20
C GLU A 126 3.03 13.77 14.03
N ILE A 127 2.79 14.27 12.82
CA ILE A 127 3.20 13.60 11.59
C ILE A 127 4.69 13.84 11.39
N ILE A 128 5.48 12.76 11.42
CA ILE A 128 6.94 12.81 11.27
C ILE A 128 7.40 12.64 9.82
N GLN A 129 6.58 12.02 8.98
CA GLN A 129 6.85 11.87 7.55
C GLN A 129 5.56 11.70 6.75
N THR A 130 5.54 12.25 5.55
CA THR A 130 4.46 12.08 4.56
C THR A 130 5.01 11.46 3.29
N VAL A 131 4.31 10.44 2.79
CA VAL A 131 4.55 9.88 1.46
C VAL A 131 3.32 10.12 0.60
N ASN A 132 3.46 10.97 -0.42
CA ASN A 132 2.37 11.25 -1.35
C ASN A 132 1.98 9.99 -2.12
N TYR A 133 0.67 9.81 -2.32
CA TYR A 133 0.19 8.82 -3.26
C TYR A 133 0.68 9.17 -4.67
N LYS A 134 1.26 8.21 -5.35
CA LYS A 134 1.75 8.36 -6.72
C LYS A 134 1.59 7.03 -7.46
N PRO A 135 1.08 7.02 -8.70
CA PRO A 135 1.01 5.82 -9.51
C PRO A 135 2.34 5.09 -9.60
N ASN A 136 2.30 3.77 -9.53
CA ASN A 136 3.48 2.89 -9.63
C ASN A 136 4.57 3.16 -8.57
N ARG A 137 4.16 3.71 -7.41
CA ARG A 137 5.04 3.88 -6.25
C ARG A 137 4.91 2.71 -5.31
N ALA A 138 6.05 2.24 -4.80
CA ALA A 138 6.12 1.33 -3.65
C ALA A 138 6.72 2.04 -2.44
N VAL A 139 6.28 1.62 -1.25
CA VAL A 139 6.80 2.07 0.05
C VAL A 139 7.10 0.85 0.89
N LEU A 140 8.33 0.76 1.41
CA LEU A 140 8.76 -0.30 2.33
C LEU A 140 9.12 0.33 3.67
N PHE A 141 8.57 -0.17 4.77
CA PHE A 141 8.80 0.38 6.11
C PHE A 141 8.61 -0.65 7.22
N PRO A 142 9.27 -0.47 8.39
CA PRO A 142 9.08 -1.30 9.57
C PRO A 142 7.64 -1.24 10.10
N THR A 143 7.07 -2.39 10.47
CA THR A 143 5.67 -2.51 10.91
C THR A 143 5.35 -1.79 12.23
N ASN A 144 6.35 -1.57 13.08
CA ASN A 144 6.21 -0.91 14.37
C ASN A 144 6.07 0.62 14.31
N ILE A 145 6.18 1.23 13.12
CA ILE A 145 5.96 2.66 12.94
C ILE A 145 4.47 2.92 12.83
N VAL A 146 3.95 3.80 13.68
CA VAL A 146 2.54 4.25 13.60
C VAL A 146 2.31 4.98 12.29
N HIS A 147 1.31 4.57 11.55
CA HIS A 147 0.99 5.14 10.25
C HIS A 147 -0.51 5.05 9.95
N TYR A 148 -0.96 5.85 8.99
CA TYR A 148 -2.31 5.74 8.42
C TYR A 148 -2.35 6.30 6.99
N ALA A 149 -3.31 5.80 6.21
CA ALA A 149 -3.59 6.33 4.89
C ALA A 149 -4.71 7.37 4.97
N ASP A 150 -4.48 8.54 4.40
CA ASP A 150 -5.52 9.54 4.21
C ASP A 150 -6.52 9.13 3.14
N ALA A 151 -7.76 9.61 3.25
CA ALA A 151 -8.75 9.42 2.21
C ALA A 151 -8.40 10.28 0.97
N PRO A 152 -8.77 9.85 -0.23
CA PRO A 152 -8.76 10.77 -1.34
C PRO A 152 -9.75 11.91 -1.12
N SER A 153 -9.43 13.09 -1.68
CA SER A 153 -10.32 14.23 -1.64
C SER A 153 -11.58 13.98 -2.48
N ARG A 154 -12.61 14.80 -2.26
CA ARG A 154 -13.89 14.74 -3.02
C ARG A 154 -13.73 14.96 -4.54
N PHE A 155 -12.58 15.44 -4.98
CA PHE A 155 -12.32 15.66 -6.41
C PHE A 155 -11.94 14.35 -7.13
N PHE A 156 -11.40 13.36 -6.41
CA PHE A 156 -11.17 12.04 -6.96
C PHE A 156 -12.47 11.24 -7.05
N LYS A 157 -12.78 10.67 -8.21
CA LYS A 157 -14.04 9.97 -8.48
C LYS A 157 -13.89 8.45 -8.63
N GLY A 158 -12.68 7.96 -8.41
CA GLY A 158 -12.36 6.53 -8.50
C GLY A 158 -12.17 5.87 -7.14
N LEU A 159 -11.54 4.70 -7.18
CA LEU A 159 -11.09 3.98 -6.01
C LEU A 159 -9.57 4.15 -5.86
N ARG A 160 -9.12 4.69 -4.73
CA ARG A 160 -7.70 4.74 -4.35
C ARG A 160 -7.30 3.36 -3.85
N ILE A 161 -6.47 2.68 -4.60
CA ILE A 161 -6.07 1.31 -4.27
C ILE A 161 -4.65 1.29 -3.69
N SER A 162 -4.45 0.54 -2.61
CA SER A 162 -3.14 0.13 -2.12
C SER A 162 -3.09 -1.37 -1.94
N LEU A 163 -2.09 -2.03 -2.54
CA LEU A 163 -1.77 -3.44 -2.34
C LEU A 163 -0.72 -3.55 -1.25
N ALA A 164 -0.96 -4.39 -0.25
CA ALA A 164 -0.12 -4.53 0.93
C ALA A 164 0.39 -5.96 1.10
N TYR A 165 1.67 -6.09 1.43
CA TYR A 165 2.31 -7.31 1.89
C TYR A 165 2.83 -7.08 3.30
N LYS A 166 2.47 -7.94 4.25
CA LYS A 166 3.07 -8.01 5.58
C LYS A 166 4.16 -9.08 5.56
N LEU A 167 5.42 -8.66 5.68
CA LEU A 167 6.60 -9.45 5.37
C LEU A 167 7.36 -9.83 6.64
N TRP A 168 7.99 -11.03 6.62
CA TRP A 168 8.90 -11.51 7.64
C TRP A 168 10.36 -11.41 7.16
N ASN A 169 11.25 -10.81 7.96
CA ASN A 169 12.69 -10.75 7.70
C ASN A 169 13.42 -12.05 8.06
#